data_ac24d305a6293d21bb327eebe3098afb
#
_entry.id   ac24d305a6293d21bb327eebe3098afb
#
_cell.length_a   1.000
_cell.length_b   1.000
_cell.length_c   1.000
_cell.angle_alpha   90.00
_cell.angle_beta   90.00
_cell.angle_gamma   90.00
#
_symmetry.space_group_name_H-M   'P 1'
#
loop_
_entity.id
_entity.type
_entity.pdbx_description
1 polymer ?
#
loop_
_entity_poly.entity_id
_entity_poly.type
_entity_poly.pdbx_seq_one_letter_code
_entity_poly.pdbx_strand_id
1 'polypeptide(L)'
;MKRNLITITFALSSLSLFAQQKEQGEIWLDINGVRDLTADSIALANTARPIPGSSRHGNNPVLFLVGNSTMRTGTMGNGNNGQWGWGYFEHEYFDENKITVENHALGGTSPRTFYKSPELWARTLSGVRKGDYVFLELGHNDNGPIDEIRARSSYRPDGKLSITDDSVIIYNKVRKCQDTVYTFGGYTRRFINEVRAKGAFPVLFTLTPRNAYEEDGKTIQRKLTDFTPAIFAIGKEMNVPVIDLNDISAKKLEQYGPWKTDYHFFLDKIHSSAYGARMNAASAAEGLDACTDPRLEELKSYLIKEKVHPDYEEKLLEWEPENYDRKGNVITKTKTAEEKKQKVRIFLCGDSTGKNEDSNPNGMWGWGSQAYTVFDESKCTFINCAKAGRSTRTYLNENRWEEVYRTLRPGDYVLIQFGHNDIGGIDKEKERGVIATAKDTCHVYKSQASGKFEVVYSFGWYLKKMIQDCKEKGAVPVILSLTPRNEWHSGNGETNGTLYPVTEKKGRQYIERRSDNYVVAWDKQIASETGVEFVDIHNISADVLDCKCGKAKTPEKAKEKANAYFNHDHTHTSLLGARNNVLSLAKGLRLNNSPLTQYLK
;
A
#
# COMPACT_ATOMS: atom_id res chain seq x y z
N MET A 1 -50.80 -25.89 10.06
CA MET A 1 -49.83 -25.09 10.85
C MET A 1 -48.52 -25.81 11.19
N LYS A 2 -48.02 -26.76 10.39
CA LYS A 2 -46.74 -27.45 10.68
C LYS A 2 -45.70 -27.41 9.55
N ARG A 3 -45.93 -26.58 8.52
CA ARG A 3 -44.95 -26.45 7.40
C ARG A 3 -44.01 -25.21 7.47
N ASN A 4 -44.30 -24.23 8.31
CA ASN A 4 -43.52 -22.98 8.35
C ASN A 4 -42.40 -22.96 9.42
N LEU A 5 -42.36 -23.93 10.35
CA LEU A 5 -41.33 -23.97 11.38
C LEU A 5 -40.02 -24.65 10.92
N ILE A 6 -40.09 -25.55 9.92
CA ILE A 6 -38.91 -26.28 9.44
C ILE A 6 -38.03 -25.41 8.53
N THR A 7 -38.63 -24.44 7.81
CA THR A 7 -37.89 -23.57 6.89
C THR A 7 -37.05 -22.50 7.63
N ILE A 8 -37.51 -22.04 8.80
CA ILE A 8 -36.79 -21.03 9.60
C ILE A 8 -35.59 -21.65 10.33
N THR A 9 -35.70 -22.90 10.77
CA THR A 9 -34.60 -23.58 11.47
C THR A 9 -33.45 -23.94 10.51
N PHE A 10 -33.74 -24.26 9.25
CA PHE A 10 -32.70 -24.49 8.23
C PHE A 10 -32.00 -23.21 7.78
N ALA A 11 -32.72 -22.08 7.72
CA ALA A 11 -32.12 -20.80 7.36
C ALA A 11 -31.18 -20.27 8.47
N LEU A 12 -31.53 -20.48 9.74
CA LEU A 12 -30.68 -20.08 10.87
C LEU A 12 -29.45 -20.98 11.04
N SER A 13 -29.59 -22.28 10.76
CA SER A 13 -28.43 -23.20 10.80
C SER A 13 -27.47 -22.98 9.61
N SER A 14 -27.99 -22.63 8.43
CA SER A 14 -27.14 -22.29 7.28
C SER A 14 -26.45 -20.95 7.46
N LEU A 15 -27.09 -19.95 8.06
CA LEU A 15 -26.46 -18.66 8.38
C LEU A 15 -25.35 -18.81 9.44
N SER A 16 -25.52 -19.68 10.45
CA SER A 16 -24.46 -19.92 11.42
C SER A 16 -23.31 -20.74 10.85
N LEU A 17 -23.56 -21.66 9.93
CA LEU A 17 -22.51 -22.39 9.21
C LEU A 17 -21.74 -21.49 8.22
N PHE A 18 -22.42 -20.57 7.54
CA PHE A 18 -21.77 -19.57 6.68
C PHE A 18 -20.97 -18.56 7.49
N ALA A 19 -21.44 -18.12 8.66
CA ALA A 19 -20.69 -17.27 9.56
C ALA A 19 -19.44 -17.97 10.12
N GLN A 20 -19.54 -19.24 10.53
CA GLN A 20 -18.39 -20.02 10.97
C GLN A 20 -17.40 -20.32 9.83
N GLN A 21 -17.87 -20.57 8.61
CA GLN A 21 -16.98 -20.72 7.45
C GLN A 21 -16.30 -19.41 7.05
N LYS A 22 -16.98 -18.27 7.21
CA LYS A 22 -16.39 -16.95 6.94
C LYS A 22 -15.32 -16.58 7.95
N GLU A 23 -15.55 -16.84 9.24
CA GLU A 23 -14.52 -16.67 10.27
C GLU A 23 -13.33 -17.61 10.08
N GLN A 24 -13.56 -18.87 9.74
CA GLN A 24 -12.50 -19.80 9.35
C GLN A 24 -11.76 -19.34 8.08
N GLY A 25 -12.47 -18.80 7.08
CA GLY A 25 -11.89 -18.24 5.86
C GLY A 25 -11.00 -17.03 6.14
N GLU A 26 -11.43 -16.10 7.00
CA GLU A 26 -10.63 -14.94 7.42
C GLU A 26 -9.37 -15.36 8.16
N ILE A 27 -9.47 -16.34 9.03
CA ILE A 27 -8.30 -16.92 9.65
C ILE A 27 -7.35 -17.53 8.62
N TRP A 28 -7.78 -18.08 7.50
CA TRP A 28 -6.94 -18.63 6.43
C TRP A 28 -6.28 -17.59 5.56
N LEU A 29 -6.88 -16.48 5.29
CA LEU A 29 -6.33 -15.42 4.43
C LEU A 29 -5.18 -14.65 5.07
N ASP A 30 -5.02 -14.83 6.38
CA ASP A 30 -4.16 -13.97 7.15
C ASP A 30 -2.68 -14.19 6.96
N ILE A 31 -2.24 -15.36 6.63
CA ILE A 31 -0.86 -15.68 6.84
C ILE A 31 -0.23 -16.58 5.85
N ASN A 32 -0.66 -16.53 4.65
CA ASN A 32 0.02 -17.36 3.68
C ASN A 32 0.03 -18.84 4.08
N GLY A 33 -1.08 -19.29 4.58
CA GLY A 33 -1.30 -20.67 4.93
C GLY A 33 -0.80 -21.13 6.30
N VAL A 34 -0.38 -20.21 7.18
CA VAL A 34 0.18 -20.61 8.48
C VAL A 34 -0.64 -20.17 9.68
N ARG A 35 -1.76 -19.56 9.43
CA ARG A 35 -2.56 -18.90 10.42
C ARG A 35 -2.98 -19.75 11.61
N ASP A 36 -3.36 -20.95 11.38
CA ASP A 36 -3.75 -21.91 12.41
C ASP A 36 -2.66 -22.95 12.70
N LEU A 37 -1.54 -22.88 11.97
CA LEU A 37 -0.43 -23.81 12.09
C LEU A 37 -0.87 -25.26 11.91
N THR A 38 -1.87 -25.51 11.03
CA THR A 38 -2.22 -26.87 10.66
C THR A 38 -1.12 -27.53 9.82
N ALA A 39 -1.01 -28.83 9.87
CA ALA A 39 -0.02 -29.57 9.10
C ALA A 39 -0.13 -29.29 7.59
N ASP A 40 -1.35 -29.17 7.07
CA ASP A 40 -1.58 -28.89 5.64
C ASP A 40 -1.14 -27.48 5.25
N SER A 41 -1.44 -26.47 6.09
CA SER A 41 -1.01 -25.09 5.87
C SER A 41 0.50 -24.95 5.86
N ILE A 42 1.17 -25.65 6.77
CA ILE A 42 2.63 -25.64 6.88
C ILE A 42 3.26 -26.42 5.71
N ALA A 43 2.68 -27.55 5.31
CA ALA A 43 3.16 -28.32 4.17
C ALA A 43 3.11 -27.50 2.88
N LEU A 44 2.01 -26.77 2.64
CA LEU A 44 1.89 -25.87 1.49
C LEU A 44 2.92 -24.75 1.55
N ALA A 45 3.10 -24.13 2.70
CA ALA A 45 4.08 -23.05 2.87
C ALA A 45 5.53 -23.55 2.76
N ASN A 46 5.80 -24.80 3.12
CA ASN A 46 7.11 -25.42 3.00
C ASN A 46 7.54 -25.67 1.54
N THR A 47 6.64 -25.61 0.57
CA THR A 47 7.02 -25.75 -0.85
C THR A 47 7.99 -24.67 -1.34
N ALA A 48 7.93 -23.48 -0.74
CA ALA A 48 8.82 -22.36 -1.05
C ALA A 48 10.04 -22.27 -0.10
N ARG A 49 10.12 -23.16 0.88
CA ARG A 49 11.23 -23.20 1.84
C ARG A 49 12.15 -24.38 1.50
N PRO A 50 13.47 -24.18 1.55
CA PRO A 50 14.40 -25.26 1.24
C PRO A 50 14.29 -26.42 2.24
N ILE A 51 14.74 -27.60 1.85
CA ILE A 51 15.04 -28.67 2.81
C ILE A 51 16.23 -28.20 3.64
N PRO A 52 16.16 -28.16 4.98
CA PRO A 52 17.19 -27.59 5.81
C PRO A 52 18.57 -28.21 5.58
N GLY A 53 19.54 -27.38 5.22
CA GLY A 53 20.91 -27.77 4.94
C GLY A 53 21.12 -28.39 3.54
N SER A 54 20.11 -28.41 2.67
CA SER A 54 20.22 -29.00 1.33
C SER A 54 21.04 -28.15 0.34
N SER A 55 21.14 -26.84 0.59
CA SER A 55 21.95 -25.94 -0.24
C SER A 55 23.45 -26.04 0.01
N ARG A 56 23.86 -26.77 1.03
CA ARG A 56 25.26 -26.86 1.48
C ARG A 56 26.17 -27.41 0.39
N HIS A 57 27.22 -26.69 0.06
CA HIS A 57 28.27 -27.14 -0.82
C HIS A 57 29.41 -27.77 -0.01
N GLY A 58 29.52 -29.10 -0.05
CA GLY A 58 30.57 -29.81 0.68
C GLY A 58 30.49 -29.57 2.20
N ASN A 59 31.56 -28.98 2.75
CA ASN A 59 31.65 -28.63 4.17
C ASN A 59 31.39 -27.15 4.46
N ASN A 60 31.06 -26.37 3.46
CA ASN A 60 30.78 -24.94 3.63
C ASN A 60 29.64 -24.69 4.62
N PRO A 61 29.68 -23.59 5.38
CA PRO A 61 28.61 -23.24 6.25
C PRO A 61 27.32 -22.87 5.46
N VAL A 62 26.20 -22.92 6.15
CA VAL A 62 24.92 -22.40 5.67
C VAL A 62 24.48 -21.27 6.59
N LEU A 63 24.01 -20.19 6.00
CA LEU A 63 23.31 -19.12 6.70
C LEU A 63 21.81 -19.41 6.66
N PHE A 64 21.22 -19.73 7.81
CA PHE A 64 19.79 -19.95 7.97
C PHE A 64 19.10 -18.65 8.35
N LEU A 65 18.11 -18.23 7.59
CA LEU A 65 17.28 -17.07 7.90
C LEU A 65 15.97 -17.52 8.55
N VAL A 66 15.70 -17.06 9.75
CA VAL A 66 14.53 -17.40 10.57
C VAL A 66 13.76 -16.13 10.91
N GLY A 67 12.57 -16.01 10.37
CA GLY A 67 11.76 -14.80 10.49
C GLY A 67 10.30 -15.01 10.10
N ASN A 68 9.63 -13.90 9.89
CA ASN A 68 8.22 -13.87 9.53
C ASN A 68 8.00 -13.36 8.07
N SER A 69 6.88 -12.70 7.81
CA SER A 69 6.53 -12.20 6.47
C SER A 69 7.49 -11.14 5.94
N THR A 70 8.17 -10.38 6.79
CA THR A 70 9.13 -9.35 6.38
C THR A 70 10.44 -9.94 5.86
N MET A 71 10.72 -11.21 6.17
CA MET A 71 11.93 -11.93 5.75
C MET A 71 11.64 -13.03 4.71
N ARG A 72 10.44 -13.56 4.61
CA ARG A 72 10.08 -14.76 3.82
C ARG A 72 10.35 -14.64 2.32
N THR A 73 10.48 -15.80 1.65
CA THR A 73 10.53 -15.90 0.19
C THR A 73 9.14 -15.81 -0.46
N GLY A 74 8.11 -16.37 0.19
CA GLY A 74 6.77 -16.51 -0.37
C GLY A 74 6.57 -17.82 -1.15
N THR A 75 5.33 -18.32 -1.13
CA THR A 75 4.98 -19.65 -1.67
C THR A 75 4.91 -19.70 -3.19
N MET A 76 4.75 -18.56 -3.86
CA MET A 76 4.53 -18.48 -5.30
C MET A 76 5.76 -18.08 -6.09
N GLY A 77 6.91 -17.87 -5.45
CA GLY A 77 8.14 -17.41 -6.11
C GLY A 77 8.07 -16.00 -6.70
N ASN A 78 6.96 -15.28 -6.45
CA ASN A 78 6.72 -13.92 -6.93
C ASN A 78 6.57 -12.93 -5.76
N GLY A 79 7.19 -13.21 -4.62
CA GLY A 79 7.03 -12.42 -3.42
C GLY A 79 5.61 -12.50 -2.84
N ASN A 80 4.92 -13.62 -3.06
CA ASN A 80 3.55 -13.81 -2.58
C ASN A 80 2.59 -12.67 -2.98
N ASN A 81 2.38 -12.53 -4.27
CA ASN A 81 1.60 -11.44 -4.90
C ASN A 81 2.17 -10.04 -4.69
N GLY A 82 3.48 -9.92 -4.64
CA GLY A 82 4.18 -8.64 -4.54
C GLY A 82 4.57 -8.23 -3.12
N GLN A 83 4.25 -9.03 -2.10
CA GLN A 83 4.79 -8.88 -0.76
C GLN A 83 6.10 -9.67 -0.64
N TRP A 84 7.23 -9.01 -0.72
CA TRP A 84 8.55 -9.61 -0.65
C TRP A 84 9.14 -9.50 0.75
N GLY A 85 9.81 -10.53 1.21
CA GLY A 85 10.65 -10.45 2.41
C GLY A 85 12.13 -10.27 2.03
N TRP A 86 12.88 -9.55 2.85
CA TRP A 86 14.28 -9.23 2.58
C TRP A 86 15.18 -10.47 2.50
N GLY A 87 14.87 -11.52 3.22
CA GLY A 87 15.62 -12.77 3.18
C GLY A 87 15.61 -13.47 1.81
N TYR A 88 14.71 -13.09 0.90
CA TYR A 88 14.77 -13.56 -0.48
C TYR A 88 16.01 -13.03 -1.22
N PHE A 89 16.38 -11.78 -0.96
CA PHE A 89 17.49 -11.11 -1.64
C PHE A 89 18.82 -11.22 -0.89
N GLU A 90 18.84 -11.73 0.33
CA GLU A 90 20.03 -11.78 1.18
C GLU A 90 21.18 -12.57 0.56
N HIS A 91 20.87 -13.64 -0.20
CA HIS A 91 21.86 -14.45 -0.90
C HIS A 91 22.68 -13.65 -1.93
N GLU A 92 22.15 -12.55 -2.45
CA GLU A 92 22.85 -11.71 -3.43
C GLU A 92 24.11 -11.03 -2.84
N TYR A 93 24.19 -10.93 -1.52
CA TYR A 93 25.29 -10.27 -0.79
C TYR A 93 26.41 -11.23 -0.37
N PHE A 94 26.23 -12.55 -0.54
CA PHE A 94 27.19 -13.55 -0.13
C PHE A 94 27.79 -14.30 -1.31
N ASP A 95 29.09 -14.66 -1.17
CA ASP A 95 29.79 -15.54 -2.12
C ASP A 95 29.28 -16.98 -1.95
N GLU A 96 28.45 -17.45 -2.86
CA GLU A 96 27.82 -18.77 -2.82
C GLU A 96 28.81 -19.93 -2.87
N ASN A 97 30.08 -19.68 -3.32
CA ASN A 97 31.14 -20.67 -3.27
C ASN A 97 31.68 -20.87 -1.84
N LYS A 98 31.43 -19.97 -0.92
CA LYS A 98 31.90 -20.01 0.46
C LYS A 98 30.82 -20.31 1.47
N ILE A 99 29.60 -19.78 1.24
CA ILE A 99 28.43 -19.94 2.11
C ILE A 99 27.17 -19.93 1.27
N THR A 100 26.19 -20.74 1.62
CA THR A 100 24.86 -20.68 1.01
C THR A 100 23.85 -20.09 1.98
N VAL A 101 22.82 -19.43 1.46
CA VAL A 101 21.77 -18.80 2.26
C VAL A 101 20.46 -19.57 2.09
N GLU A 102 19.91 -20.05 3.18
CA GLU A 102 18.60 -20.72 3.21
C GLU A 102 17.55 -19.89 3.96
N ASN A 103 16.52 -19.47 3.26
CA ASN A 103 15.44 -18.70 3.87
C ASN A 103 14.33 -19.63 4.40
N HIS A 104 14.27 -19.80 5.72
CA HIS A 104 13.27 -20.60 6.43
C HIS A 104 12.15 -19.75 7.03
N ALA A 105 12.15 -18.45 6.79
CA ALA A 105 11.14 -17.54 7.29
C ALA A 105 9.75 -17.86 6.74
N LEU A 106 8.71 -17.67 7.56
CA LEU A 106 7.34 -17.94 7.21
C LEU A 106 6.39 -16.82 7.66
N GLY A 107 5.53 -16.36 6.75
CA GLY A 107 4.57 -15.29 7.03
C GLY A 107 3.62 -15.60 8.17
N GLY A 108 3.24 -14.56 8.95
CA GLY A 108 2.29 -14.69 10.05
C GLY A 108 2.85 -15.28 11.34
N THR A 109 4.08 -15.78 11.35
CA THR A 109 4.69 -16.39 12.53
C THR A 109 5.21 -15.36 13.54
N SER A 110 5.11 -15.70 14.80
CA SER A 110 5.73 -15.03 15.95
C SER A 110 6.84 -15.92 16.54
N PRO A 111 7.64 -15.42 17.50
CA PRO A 111 8.58 -16.29 18.21
C PRO A 111 7.93 -17.55 18.75
N ARG A 112 6.75 -17.41 19.40
CA ARG A 112 5.96 -18.53 19.91
C ARG A 112 5.56 -19.53 18.84
N THR A 113 4.91 -19.06 17.78
CA THR A 113 4.34 -19.97 16.78
C THR A 113 5.42 -20.60 15.92
N PHE A 114 6.51 -19.89 15.63
CA PHE A 114 7.65 -20.47 14.93
C PHE A 114 8.36 -21.53 15.78
N TYR A 115 8.61 -21.24 17.06
CA TYR A 115 9.29 -22.17 17.96
C TYR A 115 8.49 -23.44 18.21
N LYS A 116 7.18 -23.32 18.44
CA LYS A 116 6.32 -24.44 18.84
C LYS A 116 5.90 -25.36 17.72
N SER A 117 6.07 -24.97 16.48
CA SER A 117 5.76 -25.84 15.34
C SER A 117 6.95 -26.74 15.01
N PRO A 118 6.78 -28.06 15.07
CA PRO A 118 7.83 -28.99 14.67
C PRO A 118 8.22 -28.83 13.19
N GLU A 119 7.29 -28.42 12.36
CA GLU A 119 7.51 -28.17 10.93
C GLU A 119 8.24 -26.86 10.63
N LEU A 120 8.41 -26.01 11.63
CA LEU A 120 9.14 -24.75 11.50
C LEU A 120 10.50 -24.82 12.20
N TRP A 121 10.53 -24.61 13.50
CA TRP A 121 11.81 -24.51 14.20
C TRP A 121 12.56 -25.82 14.29
N ALA A 122 11.93 -26.90 14.76
CA ALA A 122 12.60 -28.19 14.88
C ALA A 122 13.08 -28.72 13.52
N ARG A 123 12.26 -28.51 12.47
CA ARG A 123 12.66 -28.83 11.08
C ARG A 123 13.88 -28.01 10.65
N THR A 124 13.86 -26.67 10.83
CA THR A 124 15.00 -25.81 10.48
C THR A 124 16.25 -26.21 11.24
N LEU A 125 16.15 -26.40 12.55
CA LEU A 125 17.24 -26.79 13.42
C LEU A 125 17.86 -28.16 13.07
N SER A 126 17.09 -29.06 12.43
CA SER A 126 17.59 -30.36 12.00
C SER A 126 18.69 -30.27 10.94
N GLY A 127 18.69 -29.21 10.12
CA GLY A 127 19.71 -28.96 9.10
C GLY A 127 20.92 -28.16 9.60
N VAL A 128 20.79 -27.52 10.77
CA VAL A 128 21.87 -26.69 11.36
C VAL A 128 23.00 -27.57 11.90
N ARG A 129 24.24 -27.23 11.57
CA ARG A 129 25.48 -27.92 11.97
C ARG A 129 26.45 -26.95 12.59
N LYS A 130 27.49 -27.50 13.19
CA LYS A 130 28.64 -26.74 13.70
C LYS A 130 29.26 -25.87 12.60
N GLY A 131 29.46 -24.59 12.91
CA GLY A 131 29.98 -23.58 11.99
C GLY A 131 28.94 -22.85 11.15
N ASP A 132 27.66 -23.26 11.20
CA ASP A 132 26.58 -22.53 10.53
C ASP A 132 26.21 -21.24 11.26
N TYR A 133 25.47 -20.38 10.58
CA TYR A 133 24.96 -19.12 11.12
C TYR A 133 23.42 -19.11 11.06
N VAL A 134 22.79 -18.50 12.05
CA VAL A 134 21.32 -18.37 12.11
C VAL A 134 20.95 -16.93 12.41
N PHE A 135 20.34 -16.26 11.45
CA PHE A 135 19.75 -14.92 11.62
C PHE A 135 18.34 -15.04 12.15
N LEU A 136 18.01 -14.28 13.18
CA LEU A 136 16.73 -14.31 13.88
C LEU A 136 16.07 -12.92 13.86
N GLU A 137 14.96 -12.79 13.12
CA GLU A 137 14.12 -11.59 13.06
C GLU A 137 12.64 -11.97 13.27
N LEU A 138 12.19 -12.04 14.51
CA LEU A 138 10.83 -12.40 14.88
C LEU A 138 10.24 -11.42 15.91
N GLY A 139 9.04 -10.88 15.63
CA GLY A 139 8.38 -9.94 16.55
C GLY A 139 7.15 -9.26 15.97
N HIS A 140 7.12 -8.92 14.67
CA HIS A 140 6.00 -8.20 14.05
C HIS A 140 4.62 -8.81 14.32
N ASN A 141 4.54 -10.12 14.48
CA ASN A 141 3.32 -10.87 14.71
C ASN A 141 3.10 -11.24 16.19
N ASP A 142 3.99 -10.86 17.08
CA ASP A 142 3.88 -11.12 18.51
C ASP A 142 2.94 -10.09 19.16
N ASN A 143 1.66 -10.20 18.85
CA ASN A 143 0.61 -9.31 19.34
C ASN A 143 -0.75 -10.02 19.38
N GLY A 144 -1.72 -9.37 20.02
CA GLY A 144 -3.10 -9.87 20.15
C GLY A 144 -3.28 -10.80 21.33
N PRO A 145 -4.44 -11.47 21.42
CA PRO A 145 -4.75 -12.40 22.49
C PRO A 145 -3.79 -13.58 22.55
N ILE A 146 -3.50 -14.02 23.77
CA ILE A 146 -2.57 -15.12 24.03
C ILE A 146 -3.21 -16.50 23.77
N ASP A 147 -4.53 -16.61 23.88
CA ASP A 147 -5.26 -17.87 23.91
C ASP A 147 -6.31 -18.05 22.80
N GLU A 148 -6.63 -17.00 22.07
CA GLU A 148 -7.68 -17.00 21.05
C GLU A 148 -7.29 -16.28 19.77
N ILE A 149 -8.17 -16.23 18.78
CA ILE A 149 -8.00 -15.66 17.43
C ILE A 149 -6.83 -16.38 16.75
N ARG A 150 -5.61 -15.85 16.82
CA ARG A 150 -4.40 -16.42 16.25
C ARG A 150 -3.50 -17.06 17.29
N ALA A 151 -3.73 -16.79 18.58
CA ALA A 151 -2.99 -17.30 19.73
C ALA A 151 -1.45 -17.30 19.52
N ARG A 152 -0.94 -16.20 18.95
CA ARG A 152 0.47 -16.07 18.54
C ARG A 152 1.31 -15.15 19.43
N SER A 153 0.68 -14.41 20.33
CA SER A 153 1.39 -13.56 21.27
C SER A 153 2.20 -14.39 22.27
N SER A 154 3.39 -13.92 22.62
CA SER A 154 4.14 -14.38 23.76
C SER A 154 3.46 -13.92 25.07
N TYR A 155 3.84 -14.55 26.19
CA TYR A 155 3.36 -14.15 27.50
C TYR A 155 3.86 -12.74 27.84
N ARG A 156 2.96 -11.92 28.34
CA ARG A 156 3.21 -10.53 28.72
C ARG A 156 2.78 -10.29 30.15
N PRO A 157 3.68 -10.47 31.13
CA PRO A 157 3.40 -10.06 32.50
C PRO A 157 2.97 -8.60 32.51
N ASP A 158 1.89 -8.29 33.22
CA ASP A 158 1.34 -6.92 33.31
C ASP A 158 1.01 -6.26 31.95
N GLY A 159 0.75 -7.08 30.91
CA GLY A 159 0.42 -6.62 29.56
C GLY A 159 1.59 -6.04 28.76
N LYS A 160 2.81 -6.04 29.30
CA LYS A 160 4.02 -5.49 28.67
C LYS A 160 4.89 -6.56 28.05
N LEU A 161 5.61 -6.20 26.98
CA LEU A 161 6.65 -7.05 26.42
C LEU A 161 7.70 -7.36 27.50
N SER A 162 8.04 -8.64 27.66
CA SER A 162 8.99 -9.06 28.69
C SER A 162 10.19 -9.77 28.12
N ILE A 163 11.37 -9.42 28.62
CA ILE A 163 12.64 -10.04 28.31
C ILE A 163 13.04 -11.15 29.29
N THR A 164 12.25 -11.41 30.35
CA THR A 164 12.50 -12.49 31.31
C THR A 164 12.32 -13.88 30.68
N ASP A 165 12.64 -14.95 31.40
CA ASP A 165 12.35 -16.33 30.95
C ASP A 165 11.11 -16.91 31.65
N ASP A 166 10.11 -16.07 31.89
CA ASP A 166 8.87 -16.48 32.50
C ASP A 166 7.93 -17.18 31.51
N SER A 167 6.97 -17.92 32.08
CA SER A 167 5.93 -18.58 31.30
C SER A 167 4.62 -18.64 32.05
N VAL A 168 3.56 -18.87 31.29
CA VAL A 168 2.22 -19.12 31.83
C VAL A 168 1.60 -20.33 31.13
N ILE A 169 0.83 -21.13 31.86
CA ILE A 169 0.04 -22.21 31.27
C ILE A 169 -1.36 -21.68 31.02
N ILE A 170 -1.81 -21.79 29.79
CA ILE A 170 -3.14 -21.35 29.33
C ILE A 170 -3.87 -22.48 28.61
N TYR A 171 -5.19 -22.38 28.53
CA TYR A 171 -5.94 -23.17 27.56
C TYR A 171 -6.01 -22.43 26.23
N ASN A 172 -5.32 -22.93 25.23
CA ASN A 172 -5.32 -22.36 23.89
C ASN A 172 -6.61 -22.75 23.15
N LYS A 173 -7.53 -21.79 23.00
CA LYS A 173 -8.85 -22.00 22.37
C LYS A 173 -8.75 -22.33 20.89
N VAL A 174 -7.69 -21.89 20.20
CA VAL A 174 -7.45 -22.17 18.78
C VAL A 174 -7.00 -23.62 18.58
N ARG A 175 -6.05 -24.09 19.40
CA ARG A 175 -5.47 -25.44 19.35
C ARG A 175 -6.22 -26.45 20.21
N LYS A 176 -7.14 -25.98 21.04
CA LYS A 176 -7.95 -26.78 21.97
C LYS A 176 -7.10 -27.66 22.90
N CYS A 177 -6.02 -27.11 23.43
CA CYS A 177 -5.11 -27.80 24.34
C CYS A 177 -4.51 -26.86 25.40
N GLN A 178 -3.94 -27.45 26.45
CA GLN A 178 -3.08 -26.73 27.38
C GLN A 178 -1.79 -26.32 26.64
N ASP A 179 -1.38 -25.06 26.84
CA ASP A 179 -0.23 -24.49 26.16
C ASP A 179 0.62 -23.68 27.15
N THR A 180 1.88 -24.05 27.31
CA THR A 180 2.85 -23.27 28.08
C THR A 180 3.39 -22.17 27.19
N VAL A 181 3.07 -20.91 27.50
CA VAL A 181 3.49 -19.75 26.70
C VAL A 181 4.58 -19.00 27.43
N TYR A 182 5.73 -18.91 26.82
CA TYR A 182 6.87 -18.16 27.33
C TYR A 182 6.77 -16.67 26.93
N THR A 183 7.49 -15.83 27.64
CA THR A 183 7.72 -14.43 27.25
C THR A 183 8.49 -14.33 25.94
N PHE A 184 8.57 -13.15 25.37
CA PHE A 184 9.43 -12.88 24.21
C PHE A 184 10.89 -13.27 24.48
N GLY A 185 11.40 -12.84 25.65
CA GLY A 185 12.75 -13.20 26.09
C GLY A 185 12.95 -14.70 26.26
N GLY A 186 11.93 -15.39 26.79
CA GLY A 186 11.97 -16.84 26.97
C GLY A 186 12.08 -17.60 25.63
N TYR A 187 11.32 -17.21 24.63
CA TYR A 187 11.47 -17.81 23.27
C TYR A 187 12.81 -17.46 22.63
N THR A 188 13.24 -16.20 22.71
CA THR A 188 14.49 -15.75 22.09
C THR A 188 15.70 -16.50 22.69
N ARG A 189 15.73 -16.70 24.01
CA ARG A 189 16.80 -17.51 24.65
C ARG A 189 16.81 -18.96 24.19
N ARG A 190 15.64 -19.56 23.98
CA ARG A 190 15.53 -20.93 23.47
C ARG A 190 16.12 -21.06 22.08
N PHE A 191 15.77 -20.15 21.16
CA PHE A 191 16.39 -20.12 19.84
C PHE A 191 17.92 -20.03 19.93
N ILE A 192 18.44 -19.07 20.72
CA ILE A 192 19.88 -18.86 20.91
C ILE A 192 20.56 -20.12 21.45
N ASN A 193 20.03 -20.70 22.52
CA ASN A 193 20.63 -21.83 23.20
C ASN A 193 20.64 -23.09 22.30
N GLU A 194 19.58 -23.33 21.57
CA GLU A 194 19.48 -24.49 20.68
C GLU A 194 20.38 -24.35 19.45
N VAL A 195 20.54 -23.14 18.89
CA VAL A 195 21.54 -22.86 17.84
C VAL A 195 22.96 -23.14 18.37
N ARG A 196 23.28 -22.63 19.56
CA ARG A 196 24.60 -22.87 20.21
C ARG A 196 24.83 -24.35 20.53
N ALA A 197 23.81 -25.08 20.92
CA ALA A 197 23.91 -26.52 21.16
C ALA A 197 24.29 -27.31 19.89
N LYS A 198 23.98 -26.77 18.72
CA LYS A 198 24.45 -27.31 17.43
C LYS A 198 25.87 -26.90 17.07
N GLY A 199 26.53 -26.04 17.86
CA GLY A 199 27.83 -25.45 17.55
C GLY A 199 27.74 -24.38 16.45
N ALA A 200 26.58 -23.82 16.20
CA ALA A 200 26.31 -22.75 15.24
C ALA A 200 26.24 -21.37 15.92
N PHE A 201 26.25 -20.32 15.14
CA PHE A 201 26.32 -18.93 15.60
C PHE A 201 24.97 -18.22 15.41
N PRO A 202 24.25 -17.85 16.49
CA PRO A 202 23.04 -17.02 16.40
C PRO A 202 23.41 -15.55 16.23
N VAL A 203 22.64 -14.84 15.41
CA VAL A 203 22.69 -13.38 15.24
C VAL A 203 21.27 -12.84 15.34
N LEU A 204 21.04 -11.86 16.20
CA LEU A 204 19.76 -11.21 16.35
C LEU A 204 19.64 -10.00 15.42
N PHE A 205 18.47 -9.81 14.88
CA PHE A 205 18.11 -8.63 14.10
C PHE A 205 16.97 -7.88 14.78
N THR A 206 17.07 -6.55 14.82
CA THR A 206 15.90 -5.73 15.15
C THR A 206 14.92 -5.79 13.98
N LEU A 207 13.64 -5.55 14.27
CA LEU A 207 12.57 -5.71 13.28
C LEU A 207 12.68 -4.63 12.18
N THR A 208 12.36 -4.98 10.93
CA THR A 208 12.26 -4.00 9.86
C THR A 208 11.32 -2.84 10.24
N PRO A 209 11.61 -1.59 9.83
CA PRO A 209 10.75 -0.45 10.10
C PRO A 209 9.41 -0.59 9.38
N ARG A 210 8.42 0.20 9.81
CA ARG A 210 7.13 0.34 9.14
C ARG A 210 7.09 1.67 8.39
N ASN A 211 6.26 1.77 7.37
CA ASN A 211 5.92 3.05 6.74
C ASN A 211 5.03 3.86 7.71
N ALA A 212 5.63 4.37 8.74
CA ALA A 212 4.98 5.20 9.76
C ALA A 212 5.95 6.27 10.23
N TYR A 213 5.51 7.50 10.16
CA TYR A 213 6.31 8.68 10.47
C TYR A 213 5.96 9.23 11.86
N GLU A 214 6.90 9.95 12.48
CA GLU A 214 6.63 10.81 13.63
C GLU A 214 5.83 12.05 13.20
N GLU A 215 5.44 12.88 14.15
CA GLU A 215 4.64 14.09 13.88
C GLU A 215 5.33 15.09 12.94
N ASP A 216 6.66 15.03 12.82
CA ASP A 216 7.44 15.87 11.91
C ASP A 216 7.27 15.51 10.43
N GLY A 217 6.65 14.34 10.14
CA GLY A 217 6.46 13.82 8.81
C GLY A 217 7.74 13.47 8.05
N LYS A 218 8.89 13.40 8.74
CA LYS A 218 10.22 13.14 8.17
C LYS A 218 10.91 11.96 8.82
N THR A 219 10.74 11.80 10.12
CA THR A 219 11.38 10.75 10.91
C THR A 219 10.52 9.50 10.92
N ILE A 220 11.07 8.37 10.55
CA ILE A 220 10.41 7.05 10.66
C ILE A 220 10.34 6.63 12.13
N GLN A 221 9.19 6.13 12.55
CA GLN A 221 8.97 5.66 13.93
C GLN A 221 9.79 4.41 14.22
N ARG A 222 10.84 4.53 15.07
CA ARG A 222 11.63 3.40 15.57
C ARG A 222 10.95 2.67 16.72
N LYS A 223 10.08 3.38 17.43
CA LYS A 223 9.43 2.90 18.66
C LYS A 223 8.00 2.39 18.43
N LEU A 224 7.69 1.88 17.24
CA LEU A 224 6.37 1.27 17.01
C LEU A 224 6.10 0.07 17.92
N THR A 225 7.17 -0.54 18.44
CA THR A 225 7.11 -1.68 19.35
C THR A 225 8.28 -1.59 20.32
N ASP A 226 8.13 -2.14 21.52
CA ASP A 226 9.20 -2.25 22.51
C ASP A 226 10.25 -3.33 22.16
N PHE A 227 10.17 -3.91 20.94
CA PHE A 227 11.03 -5.02 20.55
C PHE A 227 12.48 -4.62 20.35
N THR A 228 12.76 -3.44 19.77
CA THR A 228 14.15 -3.01 19.54
C THR A 228 14.97 -3.00 20.83
N PRO A 229 14.57 -2.27 21.91
CA PRO A 229 15.31 -2.31 23.17
C PRO A 229 15.33 -3.69 23.80
N ALA A 230 14.27 -4.50 23.66
CA ALA A 230 14.22 -5.86 24.18
C ALA A 230 15.26 -6.77 23.48
N ILE A 231 15.40 -6.69 22.16
CA ILE A 231 16.36 -7.46 21.38
C ILE A 231 17.79 -7.09 21.78
N PHE A 232 18.11 -5.81 21.92
CA PHE A 232 19.43 -5.37 22.40
C PHE A 232 19.72 -5.85 23.83
N ALA A 233 18.75 -5.78 24.73
CA ALA A 233 18.92 -6.24 26.11
C ALA A 233 19.22 -7.75 26.16
N ILE A 234 18.46 -8.56 25.41
CA ILE A 234 18.68 -10.01 25.33
C ILE A 234 20.03 -10.32 24.66
N GLY A 235 20.36 -9.61 23.57
CA GLY A 235 21.66 -9.78 22.89
C GLY A 235 22.83 -9.52 23.83
N LYS A 236 22.77 -8.45 24.62
CA LYS A 236 23.77 -8.12 25.65
C LYS A 236 23.84 -9.19 26.74
N GLU A 237 22.71 -9.58 27.31
CA GLU A 237 22.63 -10.58 28.38
C GLU A 237 23.16 -11.95 27.91
N MET A 238 22.72 -12.38 26.73
CA MET A 238 23.09 -13.68 26.16
C MET A 238 24.43 -13.64 25.44
N ASN A 239 25.09 -12.49 25.39
CA ASN A 239 26.32 -12.30 24.61
C ASN A 239 26.18 -12.78 23.15
N VAL A 240 25.16 -12.24 22.44
CA VAL A 240 24.83 -12.51 21.03
C VAL A 240 24.91 -11.20 20.27
N PRO A 241 25.56 -11.15 19.08
CA PRO A 241 25.58 -9.95 18.26
C PRO A 241 24.17 -9.56 17.81
N VAL A 242 23.91 -8.26 17.78
CA VAL A 242 22.64 -7.68 17.32
C VAL A 242 22.91 -6.73 16.16
N ILE A 243 22.24 -6.95 15.07
CA ILE A 243 22.24 -6.04 13.92
C ILE A 243 21.01 -5.14 14.01
N ASP A 244 21.22 -3.81 14.01
CA ASP A 244 20.13 -2.85 14.09
C ASP A 244 19.53 -2.56 12.70
N LEU A 245 18.88 -3.57 12.14
CA LEU A 245 18.19 -3.47 10.85
C LEU A 245 17.13 -2.37 10.86
N ASN A 246 16.46 -2.15 12.00
CA ASN A 246 15.43 -1.13 12.12
C ASN A 246 15.99 0.26 11.85
N ASP A 247 17.06 0.66 12.52
CA ASP A 247 17.61 1.99 12.40
C ASP A 247 18.30 2.21 11.05
N ILE A 248 19.05 1.21 10.55
CA ILE A 248 19.73 1.29 9.25
C ILE A 248 18.70 1.50 8.14
N SER A 249 17.68 0.65 8.07
CA SER A 249 16.63 0.74 7.06
C SER A 249 15.78 2.01 7.22
N ALA A 250 15.47 2.41 8.45
CA ALA A 250 14.68 3.62 8.69
C ALA A 250 15.42 4.88 8.23
N LYS A 251 16.73 4.99 8.46
CA LYS A 251 17.55 6.12 7.95
C LYS A 251 17.50 6.23 6.43
N LYS A 252 17.53 5.11 5.72
CA LYS A 252 17.40 5.09 4.26
C LYS A 252 16.02 5.57 3.82
N LEU A 253 14.94 5.09 4.44
CA LEU A 253 13.58 5.55 4.16
C LEU A 253 13.41 7.06 4.43
N GLU A 254 14.05 7.59 5.46
CA GLU A 254 14.05 9.03 5.77
C GLU A 254 14.74 9.84 4.68
N GLN A 255 15.86 9.35 4.14
CA GLN A 255 16.58 9.98 3.04
C GLN A 255 15.76 9.97 1.74
N TYR A 256 15.03 8.88 1.47
CA TYR A 256 14.14 8.81 0.30
C TYR A 256 12.93 9.74 0.42
N GLY A 257 12.51 10.03 1.65
CA GLY A 257 11.30 10.82 1.94
C GLY A 257 10.00 10.04 1.68
N PRO A 258 8.86 10.61 2.10
CA PRO A 258 7.57 9.92 2.10
C PRO A 258 7.16 9.35 0.74
N TRP A 259 7.41 10.09 -0.32
CA TRP A 259 7.09 9.70 -1.69
C TRP A 259 7.74 8.37 -2.09
N LYS A 260 9.07 8.28 -2.01
CA LYS A 260 9.81 7.06 -2.40
C LYS A 260 9.61 5.94 -1.38
N THR A 261 9.47 6.28 -0.10
CA THR A 261 9.20 5.30 0.96
C THR A 261 7.95 4.48 0.68
N ASP A 262 6.89 5.09 0.14
CA ASP A 262 5.66 4.36 -0.16
C ASP A 262 5.88 3.22 -1.18
N TYR A 263 6.81 3.37 -2.11
CA TYR A 263 7.18 2.31 -3.04
C TYR A 263 7.93 1.13 -2.39
N HIS A 264 8.52 1.34 -1.22
CA HIS A 264 9.20 0.27 -0.47
C HIS A 264 8.22 -0.65 0.25
N PHE A 265 6.93 -0.30 0.27
CA PHE A 265 5.88 -1.09 0.89
C PHE A 265 4.82 -1.52 -0.13
N PHE A 266 4.17 -2.65 0.13
CA PHE A 266 3.20 -3.24 -0.78
C PHE A 266 1.86 -3.47 -0.08
N LEU A 267 0.87 -2.68 -0.45
CA LEU A 267 -0.53 -2.70 0.01
C LEU A 267 -0.75 -2.33 1.48
N ASP A 268 0.25 -2.35 2.32
CA ASP A 268 0.16 -1.98 3.72
C ASP A 268 1.45 -1.28 4.20
N LYS A 269 1.51 -0.95 5.47
CA LYS A 269 2.64 -0.22 6.08
C LYS A 269 3.72 -1.13 6.69
N ILE A 270 3.64 -2.43 6.47
CA ILE A 270 4.52 -3.42 7.13
C ILE A 270 5.26 -4.26 6.09
N HIS A 271 4.53 -4.79 5.11
CA HIS A 271 5.08 -5.70 4.13
C HIS A 271 5.78 -4.96 3.00
N SER A 272 7.00 -5.36 2.73
CA SER A 272 7.84 -4.74 1.70
C SER A 272 7.38 -5.09 0.28
N SER A 273 7.53 -4.14 -0.64
CA SER A 273 7.65 -4.42 -2.07
C SER A 273 9.01 -5.08 -2.37
N ALA A 274 9.30 -5.41 -3.62
CA ALA A 274 10.61 -5.89 -4.02
C ALA A 274 11.71 -4.86 -3.70
N TYR A 275 11.44 -3.57 -3.89
CA TYR A 275 12.37 -2.49 -3.52
C TYR A 275 12.66 -2.46 -2.02
N GLY A 276 11.61 -2.43 -1.20
CA GLY A 276 11.79 -2.42 0.24
C GLY A 276 12.49 -3.68 0.76
N ALA A 277 12.24 -4.83 0.15
CA ALA A 277 12.92 -6.06 0.51
C ALA A 277 14.42 -6.03 0.14
N ARG A 278 14.77 -5.51 -1.05
CA ARG A 278 16.17 -5.29 -1.45
C ARG A 278 16.88 -4.29 -0.54
N MET A 279 16.23 -3.17 -0.23
CA MET A 279 16.77 -2.18 0.70
C MET A 279 17.02 -2.78 2.09
N ASN A 280 16.10 -3.60 2.61
CA ASN A 280 16.28 -4.25 3.91
C ASN A 280 17.39 -5.31 3.86
N ALA A 281 17.55 -6.06 2.75
CA ALA A 281 18.66 -7.00 2.58
C ALA A 281 20.01 -6.26 2.52
N ALA A 282 20.09 -5.17 1.75
CA ALA A 282 21.26 -4.30 1.75
C ALA A 282 21.60 -3.79 3.16
N SER A 283 20.58 -3.35 3.90
CA SER A 283 20.74 -2.87 5.28
C SER A 283 21.19 -3.99 6.24
N ALA A 284 20.74 -5.21 6.04
CA ALA A 284 21.19 -6.37 6.82
C ALA A 284 22.67 -6.68 6.56
N ALA A 285 23.08 -6.71 5.29
CA ALA A 285 24.46 -6.92 4.89
C ALA A 285 25.38 -5.78 5.37
N GLU A 286 24.96 -4.52 5.27
CA GLU A 286 25.68 -3.35 5.79
C GLU A 286 25.84 -3.43 7.32
N GLY A 287 24.77 -3.74 8.03
CA GLY A 287 24.82 -3.90 9.48
C GLY A 287 25.73 -5.06 9.92
N LEU A 288 25.75 -6.15 9.15
CA LEU A 288 26.68 -7.25 9.37
C LEU A 288 28.13 -6.81 9.14
N ASP A 289 28.42 -6.11 8.05
CA ASP A 289 29.76 -5.64 7.73
C ASP A 289 30.30 -4.65 8.77
N ALA A 290 29.44 -3.77 9.26
CA ALA A 290 29.76 -2.80 10.30
C ALA A 290 29.86 -3.42 11.71
N CYS A 291 29.37 -4.64 11.91
CA CYS A 291 29.42 -5.30 13.22
C CYS A 291 30.86 -5.60 13.65
N THR A 292 31.21 -5.19 14.87
CA THR A 292 32.54 -5.34 15.42
C THR A 292 32.72 -6.61 16.27
N ASP A 293 31.73 -7.48 16.31
CA ASP A 293 31.82 -8.74 17.07
C ASP A 293 32.80 -9.71 16.36
N PRO A 294 33.92 -10.09 17.02
CA PRO A 294 34.95 -10.91 16.38
C PRO A 294 34.45 -12.30 15.96
N ARG A 295 33.35 -12.77 16.50
CA ARG A 295 32.75 -14.07 16.13
C ARG A 295 32.12 -14.05 14.74
N LEU A 296 31.86 -12.88 14.18
CA LEU A 296 31.31 -12.71 12.84
C LEU A 296 32.34 -12.38 11.77
N GLU A 297 33.62 -12.26 12.11
CA GLU A 297 34.69 -11.93 11.14
C GLU A 297 34.76 -12.96 9.98
N GLU A 298 34.59 -14.24 10.29
CA GLU A 298 34.54 -15.28 9.25
C GLU A 298 33.29 -15.10 8.35
N LEU A 299 32.10 -14.89 8.92
CA LEU A 299 30.88 -14.64 8.15
C LEU A 299 31.02 -13.39 7.29
N LYS A 300 31.58 -12.31 7.83
CA LYS A 300 31.85 -11.06 7.08
C LYS A 300 32.80 -11.28 5.91
N SER A 301 33.75 -12.24 6.01
CA SER A 301 34.67 -12.58 4.91
C SER A 301 33.98 -13.26 3.72
N TYR A 302 32.75 -13.72 3.90
CA TYR A 302 31.93 -14.31 2.84
C TYR A 302 31.08 -13.28 2.11
N LEU A 303 30.97 -12.02 2.62
CA LEU A 303 30.27 -10.94 1.94
C LEU A 303 30.99 -10.55 0.63
N ILE A 304 30.23 -10.26 -0.39
CA ILE A 304 30.68 -9.63 -1.63
C ILE A 304 30.82 -8.14 -1.34
N LYS A 305 32.01 -7.69 -0.96
CA LYS A 305 32.25 -6.36 -0.39
C LYS A 305 31.81 -5.20 -1.28
N GLU A 306 31.98 -5.33 -2.57
CA GLU A 306 31.52 -4.34 -3.55
C GLU A 306 30.00 -4.18 -3.60
N LYS A 307 29.25 -5.17 -3.16
CA LYS A 307 27.77 -5.12 -3.06
C LYS A 307 27.28 -4.52 -1.75
N VAL A 308 28.11 -4.55 -0.72
CA VAL A 308 27.79 -3.96 0.59
C VAL A 308 28.13 -2.48 0.63
N HIS A 309 28.84 -1.98 -0.39
CA HIS A 309 29.22 -0.58 -0.49
C HIS A 309 27.97 0.31 -0.71
N PRO A 310 27.86 1.47 -0.03
CA PRO A 310 26.72 2.38 -0.21
C PRO A 310 26.44 2.74 -1.68
N ASP A 311 27.49 2.98 -2.49
CA ASP A 311 27.33 3.27 -3.92
C ASP A 311 26.70 2.11 -4.71
N TYR A 312 26.92 0.86 -4.29
CA TYR A 312 26.28 -0.29 -4.91
C TYR A 312 24.79 -0.32 -4.56
N GLU A 313 24.45 -0.06 -3.32
CA GLU A 313 23.05 0.06 -2.89
C GLU A 313 22.34 1.19 -3.63
N GLU A 314 22.97 2.37 -3.73
CA GLU A 314 22.43 3.50 -4.50
C GLU A 314 22.18 3.11 -5.95
N LYS A 315 23.08 2.38 -6.60
CA LYS A 315 22.90 1.86 -7.96
C LYS A 315 21.80 0.83 -8.08
N LEU A 316 21.65 -0.07 -7.11
CA LEU A 316 20.53 -1.03 -7.07
C LEU A 316 19.21 -0.32 -6.82
N LEU A 317 19.25 0.76 -6.06
CA LEU A 317 18.12 1.55 -5.64
C LEU A 317 18.01 2.88 -6.43
N GLU A 318 18.90 3.13 -7.39
CA GLU A 318 18.68 4.07 -8.49
C GLU A 318 17.50 3.61 -9.36
N TRP A 319 16.48 3.15 -8.67
CA TRP A 319 15.26 2.88 -9.37
C TRP A 319 14.62 4.24 -9.67
N GLU A 320 14.65 4.53 -10.88
CA GLU A 320 13.62 5.41 -11.36
C GLU A 320 12.36 4.58 -11.30
N PRO A 321 11.34 4.96 -10.52
CA PRO A 321 10.06 4.24 -10.49
C PRO A 321 9.47 4.05 -11.87
N GLU A 322 9.94 4.83 -12.82
CA GLU A 322 9.61 4.75 -14.24
C GLU A 322 10.14 3.50 -14.95
N ASN A 323 11.11 2.80 -14.39
CA ASN A 323 11.75 1.66 -15.04
C ASN A 323 11.39 0.31 -14.42
N TYR A 324 10.83 0.32 -13.22
CA TYR A 324 10.52 -0.90 -12.47
C TYR A 324 9.14 -0.80 -11.80
N ASP A 325 8.44 -1.90 -11.73
CA ASP A 325 7.21 -1.99 -10.94
C ASP A 325 7.52 -2.30 -9.47
N ARG A 326 6.50 -2.27 -8.61
CA ARG A 326 6.65 -2.57 -7.16
C ARG A 326 7.15 -3.98 -6.86
N LYS A 327 7.16 -4.86 -7.85
CA LYS A 327 7.72 -6.21 -7.74
C LYS A 327 9.19 -6.27 -8.16
N GLY A 328 9.77 -5.14 -8.59
CA GLY A 328 11.14 -5.06 -9.09
C GLY A 328 11.31 -5.58 -10.52
N ASN A 329 10.22 -5.78 -11.27
CA ASN A 329 10.32 -6.17 -12.68
C ASN A 329 10.56 -4.94 -13.54
N VAL A 330 11.42 -5.07 -14.54
CA VAL A 330 11.63 -4.02 -15.55
C VAL A 330 10.32 -3.75 -16.29
N ILE A 331 9.91 -2.49 -16.33
CA ILE A 331 8.72 -2.07 -17.05
C ILE A 331 9.06 -1.87 -18.52
N THR A 332 8.36 -2.58 -19.38
CA THR A 332 8.42 -2.34 -20.81
C THR A 332 7.53 -1.13 -21.15
N LYS A 333 8.13 0.04 -21.34
CA LYS A 333 7.41 1.27 -21.74
C LYS A 333 6.93 1.24 -23.20
N THR A 334 7.32 0.23 -23.95
CA THR A 334 6.88 0.02 -25.35
C THR A 334 5.91 -1.15 -25.43
N LYS A 335 4.82 -0.95 -26.16
CA LYS A 335 3.86 -2.02 -26.41
C LYS A 335 4.53 -3.19 -27.14
N THR A 336 4.27 -4.40 -26.67
CA THR A 336 4.61 -5.62 -27.40
C THR A 336 3.85 -5.68 -28.73
N ALA A 337 4.28 -6.54 -29.64
CA ALA A 337 3.60 -6.72 -30.93
C ALA A 337 2.13 -7.16 -30.78
N GLU A 338 1.81 -7.89 -29.71
CA GLU A 338 0.46 -8.36 -29.42
C GLU A 338 -0.40 -7.25 -28.79
N GLU A 339 0.16 -6.45 -27.89
CA GLU A 339 -0.51 -5.30 -27.29
C GLU A 339 -0.80 -4.18 -28.32
N LYS A 340 0.04 -4.03 -29.35
CA LYS A 340 -0.20 -3.09 -30.47
C LYS A 340 -1.46 -3.44 -31.27
N LYS A 341 -1.91 -4.70 -31.24
CA LYS A 341 -3.15 -5.15 -31.89
C LYS A 341 -4.39 -4.91 -31.05
N GLN A 342 -4.23 -4.62 -29.75
CA GLN A 342 -5.35 -4.37 -28.82
C GLN A 342 -5.76 -2.89 -28.88
N LYS A 343 -7.06 -2.65 -28.68
CA LYS A 343 -7.57 -1.28 -28.54
C LYS A 343 -6.91 -0.60 -27.34
N VAL A 344 -6.65 0.68 -27.48
CA VAL A 344 -6.18 1.51 -26.36
C VAL A 344 -7.24 1.52 -25.27
N ARG A 345 -6.81 1.44 -24.03
CA ARG A 345 -7.70 1.54 -22.87
C ARG A 345 -7.55 2.92 -22.24
N ILE A 346 -8.69 3.50 -21.88
CA ILE A 346 -8.78 4.81 -21.23
C ILE A 346 -9.49 4.59 -19.89
N PHE A 347 -8.75 4.70 -18.81
CA PHE A 347 -9.27 4.54 -17.45
C PHE A 347 -9.71 5.89 -16.90
N LEU A 348 -10.82 5.92 -16.18
CA LEU A 348 -11.23 7.07 -15.37
C LEU A 348 -11.12 6.70 -13.90
N CYS A 349 -10.25 7.37 -13.15
CA CYS A 349 -10.14 7.32 -11.70
C CYS A 349 -10.68 8.62 -11.09
N GLY A 350 -11.63 8.51 -10.17
CA GLY A 350 -12.30 9.69 -9.63
C GLY A 350 -13.34 9.37 -8.57
N ASP A 351 -14.15 10.38 -8.27
CA ASP A 351 -15.19 10.34 -7.26
C ASP A 351 -16.62 10.15 -7.82
N SER A 352 -17.64 10.62 -7.08
CA SER A 352 -19.04 10.52 -7.48
C SER A 352 -19.38 11.26 -8.76
N THR A 353 -18.64 12.32 -9.10
CA THR A 353 -18.92 13.13 -10.29
C THR A 353 -18.50 12.43 -11.59
N GLY A 354 -17.57 11.45 -11.48
CA GLY A 354 -17.13 10.59 -12.58
C GLY A 354 -17.77 9.20 -12.59
N LYS A 355 -18.41 8.77 -11.51
CA LYS A 355 -18.87 7.38 -11.32
C LYS A 355 -19.75 6.84 -12.43
N ASN A 356 -19.79 5.52 -12.54
CA ASN A 356 -20.72 4.79 -13.40
C ASN A 356 -21.87 4.20 -12.56
N GLU A 357 -23.08 4.22 -13.10
CA GLU A 357 -24.24 3.54 -12.50
C GLU A 357 -25.14 2.94 -13.57
N ASP A 358 -25.36 1.65 -13.49
CA ASP A 358 -26.11 0.91 -14.51
C ASP A 358 -27.62 1.21 -14.47
N SER A 359 -28.19 1.41 -13.29
CA SER A 359 -29.62 1.66 -13.11
C SER A 359 -29.95 3.06 -12.62
N ASN A 360 -28.99 3.76 -12.04
CA ASN A 360 -29.10 5.11 -11.49
C ASN A 360 -30.44 5.45 -10.79
N PRO A 361 -30.83 4.69 -9.77
CA PRO A 361 -32.14 4.81 -9.16
C PRO A 361 -32.41 6.19 -8.51
N ASN A 362 -31.33 6.92 -8.19
CA ASN A 362 -31.38 8.24 -7.56
C ASN A 362 -31.23 9.40 -8.55
N GLY A 363 -31.11 9.13 -9.85
CA GLY A 363 -30.91 10.15 -10.87
C GLY A 363 -29.64 10.97 -10.81
N MET A 364 -28.62 10.53 -10.02
CA MET A 364 -27.30 11.15 -9.94
C MET A 364 -26.35 10.49 -10.93
N TRP A 365 -26.00 11.18 -11.98
CA TRP A 365 -25.16 10.68 -13.07
C TRP A 365 -23.72 11.22 -12.96
N GLY A 366 -22.74 10.35 -12.90
CA GLY A 366 -21.37 10.75 -13.15
C GLY A 366 -21.09 10.83 -14.65
N TRP A 367 -20.26 11.77 -15.07
CA TRP A 367 -19.98 11.98 -16.49
C TRP A 367 -19.30 10.78 -17.17
N GLY A 368 -18.57 9.97 -16.41
CA GLY A 368 -17.95 8.74 -16.93
C GLY A 368 -18.96 7.74 -17.48
N SER A 369 -20.21 7.76 -16.98
CA SER A 369 -21.30 6.95 -17.53
C SER A 369 -21.71 7.38 -18.96
N GLN A 370 -21.36 8.60 -19.36
CA GLN A 370 -21.67 9.17 -20.66
C GLN A 370 -20.45 9.19 -21.61
N ALA A 371 -19.34 8.58 -21.21
CA ALA A 371 -18.11 8.57 -22.02
C ALA A 371 -18.31 7.99 -23.41
N TYR A 372 -19.18 6.99 -23.54
CA TYR A 372 -19.55 6.38 -24.82
C TYR A 372 -20.13 7.38 -25.83
N THR A 373 -20.62 8.54 -25.39
CA THR A 373 -21.16 9.57 -26.29
C THR A 373 -20.09 10.36 -27.01
N VAL A 374 -18.86 10.38 -26.48
CA VAL A 374 -17.72 11.16 -27.02
C VAL A 374 -16.55 10.29 -27.44
N PHE A 375 -16.31 9.15 -26.80
CA PHE A 375 -15.25 8.23 -27.22
C PHE A 375 -15.76 7.20 -28.23
N ASP A 376 -14.92 6.91 -29.22
CA ASP A 376 -15.20 5.94 -30.27
C ASP A 376 -14.83 4.53 -29.79
N GLU A 377 -15.83 3.73 -29.47
CA GLU A 377 -15.64 2.36 -28.97
C GLU A 377 -15.02 1.42 -30.02
N SER A 378 -14.97 1.82 -31.30
CA SER A 378 -14.24 1.07 -32.32
C SER A 378 -12.73 1.24 -32.18
N LYS A 379 -12.25 2.36 -31.62
CA LYS A 379 -10.84 2.73 -31.49
C LYS A 379 -10.26 2.51 -30.08
N CYS A 380 -11.09 2.66 -29.05
CA CYS A 380 -10.64 2.54 -27.66
C CYS A 380 -11.67 1.81 -26.78
N THR A 381 -11.23 1.40 -25.59
CA THR A 381 -12.09 0.88 -24.52
C THR A 381 -12.05 1.85 -23.36
N PHE A 382 -13.19 2.45 -23.01
CA PHE A 382 -13.30 3.31 -21.85
C PHE A 382 -13.66 2.48 -20.61
N ILE A 383 -12.88 2.60 -19.54
CA ILE A 383 -13.03 1.84 -18.29
C ILE A 383 -13.21 2.82 -17.14
N ASN A 384 -14.43 2.87 -16.60
CA ASN A 384 -14.75 3.77 -15.51
C ASN A 384 -14.51 3.11 -14.15
N CYS A 385 -13.45 3.52 -13.46
CA CYS A 385 -13.07 3.07 -12.12
C CYS A 385 -13.44 4.09 -11.03
N ALA A 386 -14.15 5.18 -11.38
CA ALA A 386 -14.54 6.19 -10.41
C ALA A 386 -15.51 5.64 -9.35
N LYS A 387 -15.35 6.08 -8.10
CA LYS A 387 -16.16 5.60 -6.97
C LYS A 387 -16.69 6.73 -6.12
N ALA A 388 -18.02 6.73 -5.91
CA ALA A 388 -18.69 7.75 -5.14
C ALA A 388 -18.12 7.93 -3.72
N GLY A 389 -17.95 9.19 -3.29
CA GLY A 389 -17.51 9.54 -1.94
C GLY A 389 -16.00 9.37 -1.67
N ARG A 390 -15.19 9.02 -2.67
CA ARG A 390 -13.74 8.83 -2.48
C ARG A 390 -12.98 10.11 -2.75
N SER A 391 -12.04 10.38 -1.87
CA SER A 391 -10.94 11.31 -2.07
C SER A 391 -9.73 10.58 -2.64
N THR A 392 -8.68 11.29 -3.00
CA THR A 392 -7.39 10.70 -3.35
C THR A 392 -6.88 9.76 -2.24
N ARG A 393 -6.95 10.19 -0.96
CA ARG A 393 -6.59 9.39 0.22
C ARG A 393 -7.36 8.09 0.32
N THR A 394 -8.69 8.15 0.31
CA THR A 394 -9.52 6.95 0.47
C THR A 394 -9.47 6.04 -0.75
N TYR A 395 -9.24 6.59 -1.93
CA TYR A 395 -9.09 5.80 -3.15
C TYR A 395 -7.82 4.93 -3.11
N LEU A 396 -6.72 5.45 -2.55
CA LEU A 396 -5.51 4.69 -2.31
C LEU A 396 -5.67 3.73 -1.11
N ASN A 397 -6.17 4.22 0.03
CA ASN A 397 -6.27 3.43 1.26
C ASN A 397 -7.21 2.21 1.12
N GLU A 398 -8.21 2.29 0.26
CA GLU A 398 -9.14 1.19 -0.05
C GLU A 398 -8.61 0.26 -1.17
N ASN A 399 -7.36 0.40 -1.57
CA ASN A 399 -6.71 -0.37 -2.65
C ASN A 399 -7.37 -0.22 -4.04
N ARG A 400 -8.24 0.78 -4.26
CA ARG A 400 -8.89 1.00 -5.56
C ARG A 400 -7.90 1.42 -6.63
N TRP A 401 -6.94 2.25 -6.24
CA TRP A 401 -5.85 2.61 -7.12
C TRP A 401 -4.99 1.39 -7.48
N GLU A 402 -4.70 0.53 -6.50
CA GLU A 402 -3.92 -0.69 -6.73
C GLU A 402 -4.59 -1.64 -7.73
N GLU A 403 -5.93 -1.73 -7.70
CA GLU A 403 -6.69 -2.51 -8.69
C GLU A 403 -6.46 -1.98 -10.12
N VAL A 404 -6.46 -0.66 -10.31
CA VAL A 404 -6.14 -0.03 -11.60
C VAL A 404 -4.68 -0.25 -11.96
N TYR A 405 -3.76 0.11 -11.08
CA TYR A 405 -2.31 0.00 -11.28
C TYR A 405 -1.89 -1.40 -11.77
N ARG A 406 -2.42 -2.47 -11.17
CA ARG A 406 -2.10 -3.84 -11.56
C ARG A 406 -2.48 -4.18 -12.99
N THR A 407 -3.50 -3.52 -13.53
CA THR A 407 -4.01 -3.80 -14.87
C THR A 407 -3.40 -2.94 -15.95
N LEU A 408 -2.73 -1.83 -15.59
CA LEU A 408 -2.14 -0.90 -16.55
C LEU A 408 -1.08 -1.55 -17.43
N ARG A 409 -1.05 -1.11 -18.68
CA ARG A 409 -0.09 -1.53 -19.72
C ARG A 409 0.48 -0.31 -20.43
N PRO A 410 1.64 -0.44 -21.09
CA PRO A 410 2.19 0.62 -21.90
C PRO A 410 1.19 1.17 -22.93
N GLY A 411 1.02 2.50 -22.91
CA GLY A 411 0.14 3.23 -23.81
C GLY A 411 -1.34 3.24 -23.44
N ASP A 412 -1.73 2.74 -22.27
CA ASP A 412 -3.03 3.06 -21.68
C ASP A 412 -3.07 4.53 -21.27
N TYR A 413 -4.24 5.12 -21.23
CA TYR A 413 -4.45 6.46 -20.67
C TYR A 413 -5.18 6.36 -19.34
N VAL A 414 -4.83 7.25 -18.39
CA VAL A 414 -5.49 7.32 -17.09
C VAL A 414 -5.93 8.76 -16.85
N LEU A 415 -7.23 8.99 -16.90
CA LEU A 415 -7.86 10.25 -16.55
C LEU A 415 -8.05 10.29 -15.03
N ILE A 416 -7.43 11.24 -14.36
CA ILE A 416 -7.44 11.36 -12.88
C ILE A 416 -8.22 12.60 -12.51
N GLN A 417 -9.35 12.43 -11.77
CA GLN A 417 -10.23 13.52 -11.35
C GLN A 417 -10.66 13.36 -9.90
N PHE A 418 -10.09 14.16 -9.01
CA PHE A 418 -10.45 14.22 -7.60
C PHE A 418 -10.56 15.67 -7.12
N GLY A 419 -11.00 15.89 -5.87
CA GLY A 419 -11.05 17.18 -5.23
C GLY A 419 -12.29 17.40 -4.35
N HIS A 420 -13.48 17.02 -4.80
CA HIS A 420 -14.74 17.28 -4.07
C HIS A 420 -14.78 16.65 -2.66
N ASN A 421 -14.10 15.54 -2.45
CA ASN A 421 -14.04 14.82 -1.18
C ASN A 421 -12.72 15.03 -0.43
N ASP A 422 -11.73 15.62 -1.07
CA ASP A 422 -10.40 15.83 -0.52
C ASP A 422 -10.35 17.03 0.42
N ILE A 423 -11.22 18.02 0.13
CA ILE A 423 -11.31 19.23 0.91
C ILE A 423 -12.25 19.04 2.09
N GLY A 424 -11.71 19.12 3.28
CA GLY A 424 -12.45 18.93 4.52
C GLY A 424 -11.56 18.58 5.69
N GLY A 425 -12.16 18.28 6.84
CA GLY A 425 -11.40 17.86 8.01
C GLY A 425 -10.76 16.49 7.79
N ILE A 426 -9.48 16.40 8.05
CA ILE A 426 -8.70 15.17 7.92
C ILE A 426 -9.17 14.12 8.91
N ASP A 427 -9.57 14.56 10.10
CA ASP A 427 -9.97 13.79 11.27
C ASP A 427 -11.50 13.74 11.49
N LYS A 428 -12.30 14.14 10.50
CA LYS A 428 -13.77 14.10 10.59
C LYS A 428 -14.30 12.68 10.31
N GLU A 429 -15.57 12.47 10.67
CA GLU A 429 -16.30 11.20 10.63
C GLU A 429 -16.00 10.27 9.43
N LYS A 430 -15.81 10.84 8.24
CA LYS A 430 -15.54 10.07 7.02
C LYS A 430 -14.04 9.91 6.71
N GLU A 431 -13.17 10.57 7.46
CA GLU A 431 -11.70 10.51 7.37
C GLU A 431 -11.14 10.52 5.93
N ARG A 432 -11.75 11.32 5.05
CA ARG A 432 -11.38 11.41 3.63
C ARG A 432 -10.62 12.67 3.26
N GLY A 433 -10.57 13.66 4.17
CA GLY A 433 -9.81 14.89 3.96
C GLY A 433 -8.31 14.61 3.83
N VAL A 434 -7.63 15.47 3.05
CA VAL A 434 -6.19 15.45 2.83
C VAL A 434 -5.57 16.77 3.26
N ILE A 435 -4.24 16.87 3.34
CA ILE A 435 -3.58 18.15 3.54
C ILE A 435 -3.79 19.00 2.28
N ALA A 436 -4.40 20.17 2.44
CA ALA A 436 -4.90 21.01 1.35
C ALA A 436 -3.76 21.84 0.71
N THR A 437 -2.93 21.21 -0.10
CA THR A 437 -1.84 21.84 -0.85
C THR A 437 -1.37 20.98 -2.02
N ALA A 438 -0.82 21.65 -3.06
CA ALA A 438 -0.14 20.97 -4.18
C ALA A 438 1.29 20.51 -3.83
N LYS A 439 1.87 20.98 -2.73
CA LYS A 439 3.22 20.60 -2.29
C LYS A 439 3.23 19.19 -1.70
N ASP A 440 4.36 18.52 -1.81
CA ASP A 440 4.57 17.23 -1.18
C ASP A 440 4.82 17.41 0.31
N THR A 441 3.88 16.96 1.13
CA THR A 441 3.97 17.00 2.59
C THR A 441 3.08 15.94 3.21
N CYS A 442 3.37 15.58 4.44
CA CYS A 442 2.54 14.69 5.24
C CYS A 442 2.54 15.09 6.71
N HIS A 443 1.53 14.63 7.43
CA HIS A 443 1.45 14.69 8.88
C HIS A 443 0.87 13.41 9.43
N VAL A 444 1.25 13.06 10.65
CA VAL A 444 0.65 11.95 11.40
C VAL A 444 -0.61 12.43 12.11
N TYR A 445 -1.72 11.79 11.83
CA TYR A 445 -2.99 12.05 12.48
C TYR A 445 -3.46 10.83 13.25
N LYS A 446 -4.13 11.06 14.37
CA LYS A 446 -4.84 10.00 15.08
C LYS A 446 -6.25 9.89 14.51
N SER A 447 -6.55 8.77 13.87
CA SER A 447 -7.89 8.49 13.38
C SER A 447 -8.90 8.46 14.52
N GLN A 448 -10.00 9.20 14.39
CA GLN A 448 -11.08 9.20 15.37
C GLN A 448 -11.89 7.90 15.30
N ALA A 449 -12.05 7.35 14.09
CA ALA A 449 -12.81 6.12 13.88
C ALA A 449 -12.08 4.88 14.42
N SER A 450 -10.76 4.77 14.20
CA SER A 450 -9.98 3.59 14.58
C SER A 450 -9.10 3.77 15.83
N GLY A 451 -8.91 5.01 16.29
CA GLY A 451 -7.96 5.36 17.34
C GLY A 451 -6.48 5.13 17.00
N LYS A 452 -6.16 4.75 15.74
CA LYS A 452 -4.80 4.47 15.27
C LYS A 452 -4.17 5.71 14.65
N PHE A 453 -2.85 5.79 14.71
CA PHE A 453 -2.12 6.80 13.96
C PHE A 453 -2.04 6.45 12.48
N GLU A 454 -2.25 7.44 11.64
CA GLU A 454 -2.18 7.38 10.19
C GLU A 454 -1.34 8.53 9.64
N VAL A 455 -0.48 8.24 8.68
CA VAL A 455 0.18 9.28 7.89
C VAL A 455 -0.79 9.73 6.81
N VAL A 456 -1.18 11.01 6.86
CA VAL A 456 -2.02 11.63 5.83
C VAL A 456 -1.15 12.55 5.01
N TYR A 457 -1.18 12.34 3.71
CA TYR A 457 -0.41 13.13 2.76
C TYR A 457 -1.24 14.29 2.19
N SER A 458 -0.55 15.18 1.48
CA SER A 458 -1.18 16.28 0.77
C SER A 458 -1.90 15.80 -0.50
N PHE A 459 -2.82 16.63 -1.00
CA PHE A 459 -3.46 16.44 -2.30
C PHE A 459 -2.41 16.27 -3.41
N GLY A 460 -1.37 17.12 -3.40
CA GLY A 460 -0.28 17.04 -4.36
C GLY A 460 0.46 15.72 -4.32
N TRP A 461 0.77 15.22 -3.12
CA TRP A 461 1.44 13.93 -2.97
C TRP A 461 0.62 12.78 -3.56
N TYR A 462 -0.68 12.70 -3.23
CA TYR A 462 -1.54 11.63 -3.73
C TYR A 462 -1.66 11.63 -5.26
N LEU A 463 -1.82 12.80 -5.88
CA LEU A 463 -1.88 12.90 -7.34
C LEU A 463 -0.55 12.53 -7.99
N LYS A 464 0.57 13.05 -7.47
CA LYS A 464 1.91 12.73 -7.99
C LYS A 464 2.21 11.24 -7.88
N LYS A 465 1.76 10.60 -6.80
CA LYS A 465 1.84 9.15 -6.63
C LYS A 465 1.13 8.40 -7.77
N MET A 466 -0.12 8.75 -8.06
CA MET A 466 -0.87 8.12 -9.16
C MET A 466 -0.21 8.38 -10.53
N ILE A 467 0.29 9.59 -10.75
CA ILE A 467 1.01 9.97 -11.97
C ILE A 467 2.26 9.13 -12.14
N GLN A 468 3.04 9.02 -11.09
CA GLN A 468 4.30 8.26 -11.11
C GLN A 468 4.03 6.77 -11.38
N ASP A 469 3.03 6.20 -10.73
CA ASP A 469 2.61 4.82 -10.94
C ASP A 469 2.17 4.56 -12.40
N CYS A 470 1.47 5.54 -13.03
CA CYS A 470 1.13 5.45 -14.46
C CYS A 470 2.39 5.43 -15.33
N LYS A 471 3.32 6.35 -15.10
CA LYS A 471 4.58 6.44 -15.84
C LYS A 471 5.41 5.17 -15.67
N GLU A 472 5.46 4.63 -14.46
CA GLU A 472 6.10 3.35 -14.14
C GLU A 472 5.59 2.21 -15.01
N LYS A 473 4.28 2.19 -15.31
CA LYS A 473 3.65 1.20 -16.19
C LYS A 473 3.70 1.54 -17.68
N GLY A 474 4.32 2.66 -18.04
CA GLY A 474 4.29 3.17 -19.43
C GLY A 474 2.90 3.64 -19.86
N ALA A 475 2.00 3.87 -18.91
CA ALA A 475 0.70 4.48 -19.14
C ALA A 475 0.81 6.02 -19.14
N VAL A 476 -0.14 6.69 -19.77
CA VAL A 476 -0.17 8.14 -19.93
C VAL A 476 -1.20 8.75 -18.98
N PRO A 477 -0.79 9.37 -17.86
CA PRO A 477 -1.70 10.07 -16.97
C PRO A 477 -2.12 11.42 -17.53
N VAL A 478 -3.40 11.77 -17.32
CA VAL A 478 -3.99 13.07 -17.66
C VAL A 478 -4.76 13.56 -16.44
N ILE A 479 -4.41 14.74 -15.92
CA ILE A 479 -5.13 15.36 -14.82
C ILE A 479 -6.33 16.11 -15.38
N LEU A 480 -7.49 15.85 -14.78
CA LEU A 480 -8.72 16.58 -15.05
C LEU A 480 -9.09 17.41 -13.83
N SER A 481 -9.38 18.70 -14.02
CA SER A 481 -9.98 19.47 -12.95
C SER A 481 -11.33 18.90 -12.53
N LEU A 482 -11.74 19.13 -11.28
CA LEU A 482 -13.06 18.72 -10.80
C LEU A 482 -14.17 19.44 -11.56
N THR A 483 -15.39 18.90 -11.52
CA THR A 483 -16.57 19.53 -12.14
C THR A 483 -17.07 20.71 -11.31
N PRO A 484 -17.70 21.74 -11.92
CA PRO A 484 -18.26 22.88 -11.19
C PRO A 484 -19.46 22.48 -10.32
N ARG A 485 -19.75 23.31 -9.33
CA ARG A 485 -20.92 23.19 -8.45
C ARG A 485 -22.03 24.15 -8.90
N ASN A 486 -23.28 23.90 -8.50
CA ASN A 486 -24.39 24.81 -8.73
C ASN A 486 -24.39 25.96 -7.73
N GLU A 487 -23.39 26.82 -7.86
CA GLU A 487 -23.21 28.01 -7.01
C GLU A 487 -23.01 29.24 -7.89
N TRP A 488 -23.70 30.36 -7.55
CA TRP A 488 -23.78 31.53 -8.41
C TRP A 488 -23.49 32.83 -7.63
N HIS A 489 -22.85 33.77 -8.30
CA HIS A 489 -22.60 35.12 -7.77
C HIS A 489 -22.72 36.18 -8.88
N SER A 490 -22.77 37.46 -8.50
CA SER A 490 -22.68 38.60 -9.44
C SER A 490 -21.27 38.65 -10.06
N GLY A 491 -21.17 38.93 -11.36
CA GLY A 491 -19.98 38.78 -12.19
C GLY A 491 -18.67 39.46 -11.78
N ASN A 492 -18.67 40.25 -10.70
CA ASN A 492 -17.52 41.02 -10.22
C ASN A 492 -16.97 40.51 -8.88
N GLY A 493 -17.23 39.30 -8.49
CA GLY A 493 -16.81 38.78 -7.19
C GLY A 493 -15.53 37.95 -7.21
N GLU A 494 -14.63 38.22 -6.25
CA GLU A 494 -13.55 37.31 -5.91
C GLU A 494 -14.13 36.02 -5.30
N THR A 495 -13.70 34.86 -5.79
CA THR A 495 -14.02 33.59 -5.19
C THR A 495 -12.84 33.13 -4.33
N ASN A 496 -13.03 33.13 -3.00
CA ASN A 496 -12.15 32.53 -1.99
C ASN A 496 -10.64 32.81 -2.14
N GLY A 497 -10.26 34.06 -2.53
CA GLY A 497 -8.87 34.51 -2.56
C GLY A 497 -8.01 33.88 -3.65
N THR A 498 -8.59 33.20 -4.61
CA THR A 498 -7.86 32.61 -5.72
C THR A 498 -8.04 33.42 -6.99
N LEU A 499 -6.93 33.95 -7.50
CA LEU A 499 -6.84 34.77 -8.70
C LEU A 499 -7.13 33.97 -9.98
N TYR A 500 -8.39 33.75 -10.28
CA TYR A 500 -8.80 33.50 -11.66
C TYR A 500 -9.60 34.73 -12.14
N PRO A 501 -9.11 35.42 -13.16
CA PRO A 501 -9.89 36.47 -13.77
C PRO A 501 -11.14 35.84 -14.34
N VAL A 502 -12.26 36.14 -13.75
CA VAL A 502 -13.55 35.90 -14.34
C VAL A 502 -13.57 36.73 -15.62
N THR A 503 -13.35 36.09 -16.77
CA THR A 503 -13.45 36.78 -18.06
C THR A 503 -14.88 37.24 -18.21
N GLU A 504 -15.14 38.54 -18.04
CA GLU A 504 -16.41 39.16 -18.35
C GLU A 504 -16.82 38.81 -19.78
N LYS A 505 -17.71 37.87 -19.93
CA LYS A 505 -18.38 37.68 -21.21
C LYS A 505 -19.53 38.69 -21.26
N LYS A 506 -19.38 39.70 -22.10
CA LYS A 506 -20.39 40.76 -22.31
C LYS A 506 -21.82 40.19 -22.33
N GLY A 507 -22.66 40.72 -21.46
CA GLY A 507 -24.10 40.46 -21.41
C GLY A 507 -24.58 39.37 -20.45
N ARG A 508 -23.75 38.88 -19.52
CA ARG A 508 -24.15 38.00 -18.43
C ARG A 508 -24.30 38.77 -17.13
N GLN A 509 -25.37 38.53 -16.44
CA GLN A 509 -25.64 39.18 -15.17
C GLN A 509 -25.09 38.37 -13.99
N TYR A 510 -25.07 37.05 -14.11
CA TYR A 510 -24.56 36.12 -13.10
C TYR A 510 -23.71 35.04 -13.73
N ILE A 511 -22.72 34.57 -12.98
CA ILE A 511 -21.79 33.51 -13.39
C ILE A 511 -21.73 32.42 -12.32
N GLU A 512 -21.38 31.22 -12.71
CA GLU A 512 -21.06 30.15 -11.79
C GLU A 512 -19.87 30.55 -10.92
N ARG A 513 -19.94 30.22 -9.63
CA ARG A 513 -19.03 30.79 -8.60
C ARG A 513 -17.59 30.34 -8.72
N ARG A 514 -17.30 29.22 -9.37
CA ARG A 514 -15.96 28.60 -9.41
C ARG A 514 -15.36 28.42 -8.01
N SER A 515 -16.21 28.00 -7.07
CA SER A 515 -15.86 27.89 -5.64
C SER A 515 -14.62 27.04 -5.36
N ASP A 516 -14.35 26.07 -6.23
CA ASP A 516 -13.26 25.12 -6.06
C ASP A 516 -12.05 25.41 -6.97
N ASN A 517 -11.93 26.63 -7.51
CA ASN A 517 -10.82 27.02 -8.39
C ASN A 517 -9.41 26.87 -7.76
N TYR A 518 -9.30 26.91 -6.44
CA TYR A 518 -8.01 26.66 -5.77
C TYR A 518 -7.54 25.22 -5.97
N VAL A 519 -8.45 24.25 -6.04
CA VAL A 519 -8.11 22.84 -6.39
C VAL A 519 -7.67 22.76 -7.85
N VAL A 520 -8.37 23.46 -8.74
CA VAL A 520 -8.01 23.57 -10.17
C VAL A 520 -6.59 24.14 -10.33
N ALA A 521 -6.23 25.13 -9.50
CA ALA A 521 -4.89 25.70 -9.49
C ALA A 521 -3.83 24.67 -9.05
N TRP A 522 -4.13 23.85 -8.05
CA TRP A 522 -3.24 22.75 -7.64
C TRP A 522 -3.09 21.69 -8.72
N ASP A 523 -4.19 21.26 -9.35
CA ASP A 523 -4.17 20.33 -10.48
C ASP A 523 -3.25 20.82 -11.59
N LYS A 524 -3.39 22.09 -11.96
CA LYS A 524 -2.56 22.74 -12.98
C LYS A 524 -1.09 22.82 -12.59
N GLN A 525 -0.82 23.17 -11.33
CA GLN A 525 0.55 23.21 -10.80
C GLN A 525 1.19 21.83 -10.84
N ILE A 526 0.49 20.80 -10.34
CA ILE A 526 0.98 19.41 -10.30
C ILE A 526 1.23 18.89 -11.72
N ALA A 527 0.32 19.16 -12.65
CA ALA A 527 0.50 18.78 -14.05
C ALA A 527 1.76 19.41 -14.67
N SER A 528 1.98 20.71 -14.37
CA SER A 528 3.18 21.44 -14.82
C SER A 528 4.46 20.86 -14.21
N GLU A 529 4.47 20.58 -12.91
CA GLU A 529 5.63 20.03 -12.19
C GLU A 529 5.97 18.60 -12.64
N THR A 530 4.96 17.82 -13.02
CA THR A 530 5.13 16.41 -13.42
C THR A 530 5.23 16.22 -14.94
N GLY A 531 5.02 17.28 -15.73
CA GLY A 531 5.06 17.23 -17.17
C GLY A 531 3.93 16.40 -17.81
N VAL A 532 2.75 16.37 -17.19
CA VAL A 532 1.57 15.65 -17.69
C VAL A 532 0.52 16.60 -18.23
N GLU A 533 -0.37 16.09 -19.07
CA GLU A 533 -1.47 16.88 -19.62
C GLU A 533 -2.47 17.28 -18.50
N PHE A 534 -2.93 18.53 -18.54
CA PHE A 534 -4.02 19.04 -17.71
C PHE A 534 -5.21 19.46 -18.59
N VAL A 535 -6.41 19.01 -18.24
CA VAL A 535 -7.65 19.40 -18.92
C VAL A 535 -8.58 20.11 -17.96
N ASP A 536 -8.84 21.38 -18.20
CA ASP A 536 -9.69 22.23 -17.36
C ASP A 536 -11.17 22.02 -17.65
N ILE A 537 -11.71 20.90 -17.21
CA ILE A 537 -13.14 20.60 -17.33
C ILE A 537 -13.97 21.59 -16.53
N HIS A 538 -13.48 22.01 -15.35
CA HIS A 538 -14.17 22.91 -14.44
C HIS A 538 -14.62 24.20 -15.12
N ASN A 539 -13.65 24.94 -15.65
CA ASN A 539 -13.95 26.21 -16.30
C ASN A 539 -14.71 26.05 -17.62
N ILE A 540 -14.41 25.02 -18.42
CA ILE A 540 -15.11 24.75 -19.68
C ILE A 540 -16.60 24.42 -19.40
N SER A 541 -16.88 23.60 -18.38
CA SER A 541 -18.25 23.22 -18.02
C SER A 541 -19.00 24.38 -17.38
N ALA A 542 -18.36 25.15 -16.51
CA ALA A 542 -18.93 26.33 -15.90
C ALA A 542 -19.25 27.42 -16.94
N ASP A 543 -18.43 27.58 -17.97
CA ASP A 543 -18.72 28.48 -19.12
C ASP A 543 -20.01 28.13 -19.84
N VAL A 544 -20.32 26.83 -19.98
CA VAL A 544 -21.60 26.39 -20.56
C VAL A 544 -22.77 26.74 -19.63
N LEU A 545 -22.61 26.49 -18.32
CA LEU A 545 -23.61 26.86 -17.32
C LEU A 545 -23.86 28.37 -17.34
N ASP A 546 -22.82 29.20 -17.38
CA ASP A 546 -22.92 30.64 -17.49
C ASP A 546 -23.72 31.08 -18.72
N CYS A 547 -23.44 30.46 -19.87
CA CYS A 547 -24.16 30.75 -21.11
C CYS A 547 -25.65 30.40 -21.04
N LYS A 548 -25.97 29.26 -20.44
CA LYS A 548 -27.33 28.70 -20.41
C LYS A 548 -28.18 29.28 -19.27
N CYS A 549 -27.59 29.51 -18.12
CA CYS A 549 -28.29 29.84 -16.88
C CYS A 549 -27.98 31.24 -16.35
N GLY A 550 -26.85 31.83 -16.69
CA GLY A 550 -26.35 33.10 -16.13
C GLY A 550 -27.21 34.32 -16.46
N LYS A 551 -28.03 34.30 -17.53
CA LYS A 551 -29.04 35.34 -17.80
C LYS A 551 -30.26 35.17 -16.90
N ALA A 552 -30.17 35.68 -15.68
CA ALA A 552 -31.20 35.58 -14.66
C ALA A 552 -31.34 36.91 -13.90
N LYS A 553 -32.41 37.09 -13.15
CA LYS A 553 -32.65 38.30 -12.37
C LYS A 553 -31.91 38.32 -11.04
N THR A 554 -31.63 37.16 -10.49
CA THR A 554 -30.88 36.98 -9.22
C THR A 554 -30.02 35.72 -9.28
N PRO A 555 -29.00 35.58 -8.41
CA PRO A 555 -28.21 34.34 -8.31
C PRO A 555 -29.06 33.10 -8.07
N GLU A 556 -30.11 33.22 -7.24
CA GLU A 556 -31.05 32.13 -6.94
C GLU A 556 -31.79 31.68 -8.20
N LYS A 557 -32.18 32.62 -9.07
CA LYS A 557 -32.82 32.31 -10.35
C LYS A 557 -31.85 31.68 -11.35
N ALA A 558 -30.58 32.02 -11.31
CA ALA A 558 -29.54 31.34 -12.08
C ALA A 558 -29.37 29.90 -11.57
N LYS A 559 -29.27 29.72 -10.26
CA LYS A 559 -29.23 28.41 -9.60
C LYS A 559 -30.42 27.54 -9.93
N GLU A 560 -31.65 28.11 -9.88
CA GLU A 560 -32.88 27.42 -10.25
C GLU A 560 -32.85 26.91 -11.70
N LYS A 561 -32.40 27.73 -12.65
CA LYS A 561 -32.23 27.30 -14.05
C LYS A 561 -31.16 26.19 -14.17
N ALA A 562 -30.09 26.26 -13.40
CA ALA A 562 -29.03 25.29 -13.42
C ALA A 562 -29.42 23.94 -12.78
N ASN A 563 -30.53 23.89 -12.02
CA ASN A 563 -31.06 22.62 -11.46
C ASN A 563 -31.34 21.57 -12.56
N ALA A 564 -31.54 21.97 -13.81
CA ALA A 564 -31.63 21.02 -14.91
C ALA A 564 -30.34 20.20 -15.11
N TYR A 565 -29.19 20.74 -14.71
CA TYR A 565 -27.85 20.10 -14.82
C TYR A 565 -27.44 19.38 -13.54
N PHE A 566 -28.13 19.61 -12.42
CA PHE A 566 -27.80 19.04 -11.12
C PHE A 566 -28.95 18.21 -10.56
N ASN A 567 -28.65 17.31 -9.63
CA ASN A 567 -29.65 16.44 -9.06
C ASN A 567 -29.65 16.51 -7.52
N HIS A 568 -30.66 17.13 -6.96
CA HIS A 568 -30.97 17.27 -5.53
C HIS A 568 -29.93 18.06 -4.70
N ASP A 569 -28.71 18.21 -5.13
CA ASP A 569 -27.68 19.01 -4.46
C ASP A 569 -26.90 19.90 -5.44
N HIS A 570 -25.94 20.63 -4.91
CA HIS A 570 -25.13 21.56 -5.71
C HIS A 570 -23.92 20.92 -6.38
N THR A 571 -23.66 19.62 -6.17
CA THR A 571 -22.45 18.92 -6.62
C THR A 571 -22.74 17.83 -7.65
N HIS A 572 -23.74 16.99 -7.36
CA HIS A 572 -24.04 15.83 -8.21
C HIS A 572 -24.90 16.23 -9.40
N THR A 573 -24.52 15.70 -10.56
CA THR A 573 -25.17 16.08 -11.82
C THR A 573 -26.36 15.19 -12.17
N SER A 574 -27.33 15.78 -12.87
CA SER A 574 -28.33 15.07 -13.66
C SER A 574 -27.67 14.45 -14.90
N LEU A 575 -28.44 13.70 -15.69
CA LEU A 575 -28.00 13.19 -16.99
C LEU A 575 -27.52 14.33 -17.92
N LEU A 576 -28.22 15.46 -17.92
CA LEU A 576 -27.85 16.62 -18.72
C LEU A 576 -26.54 17.23 -18.27
N GLY A 577 -26.33 17.33 -16.96
CA GLY A 577 -25.07 17.80 -16.38
C GLY A 577 -23.90 16.85 -16.65
N ALA A 578 -24.12 15.54 -16.53
CA ALA A 578 -23.12 14.55 -16.88
C ALA A 578 -22.70 14.63 -18.37
N ARG A 579 -23.66 14.82 -19.27
CA ARG A 579 -23.39 15.07 -20.69
C ARG A 579 -22.66 16.38 -20.94
N ASN A 580 -22.98 17.43 -20.19
CA ASN A 580 -22.24 18.70 -20.27
C ASN A 580 -20.78 18.49 -19.89
N ASN A 581 -20.50 17.76 -18.83
CA ASN A 581 -19.15 17.53 -18.33
C ASN A 581 -18.32 16.67 -19.30
N VAL A 582 -18.87 15.61 -19.88
CA VAL A 582 -18.14 14.80 -20.87
C VAL A 582 -17.89 15.54 -22.18
N LEU A 583 -18.82 16.39 -22.61
CA LEU A 583 -18.62 17.27 -23.76
C LEU A 583 -17.54 18.33 -23.48
N SER A 584 -17.49 18.82 -22.22
CA SER A 584 -16.44 19.74 -21.77
C SER A 584 -15.06 19.06 -21.78
N LEU A 585 -14.97 17.79 -21.38
CA LEU A 585 -13.76 17.00 -21.52
C LEU A 585 -13.33 16.91 -22.98
N ALA A 586 -14.22 16.48 -23.87
CA ALA A 586 -13.90 16.38 -25.30
C ALA A 586 -13.46 17.72 -25.91
N LYS A 587 -14.10 18.83 -25.50
CA LYS A 587 -13.68 20.18 -25.88
C LYS A 587 -12.29 20.52 -25.35
N GLY A 588 -12.02 20.23 -24.07
CA GLY A 588 -10.72 20.47 -23.45
C GLY A 588 -9.58 19.70 -24.12
N LEU A 589 -9.81 18.42 -24.41
CA LEU A 589 -8.85 17.60 -25.16
C LEU A 589 -8.52 18.19 -26.53
N ARG A 590 -9.53 18.69 -27.26
CA ARG A 590 -9.31 19.37 -28.54
C ARG A 590 -8.55 20.70 -28.40
N LEU A 591 -8.85 21.49 -27.37
CA LEU A 591 -8.15 22.74 -27.09
C LEU A 591 -6.68 22.53 -26.76
N ASN A 592 -6.35 21.43 -26.13
CA ASN A 592 -4.99 21.04 -25.78
C ASN A 592 -4.22 20.37 -26.92
N ASN A 593 -4.86 20.07 -28.06
CA ASN A 593 -4.32 19.17 -29.09
C ASN A 593 -3.88 17.82 -28.50
N SER A 594 -4.64 17.31 -27.55
CA SER A 594 -4.35 16.06 -26.85
C SER A 594 -4.24 14.88 -27.82
N PRO A 595 -3.30 13.95 -27.63
CA PRO A 595 -3.28 12.68 -28.36
C PRO A 595 -4.58 11.87 -28.22
N LEU A 596 -5.34 12.09 -27.15
CA LEU A 596 -6.65 11.45 -26.93
C LEU A 596 -7.71 11.87 -27.96
N THR A 597 -7.52 12.97 -28.69
CA THR A 597 -8.49 13.45 -29.69
C THR A 597 -8.72 12.45 -30.83
N GLN A 598 -7.73 11.60 -31.16
CA GLN A 598 -7.86 10.54 -32.15
C GLN A 598 -8.88 9.45 -31.78
N TYR A 599 -9.20 9.34 -30.50
CA TYR A 599 -10.17 8.37 -29.96
C TYR A 599 -11.56 8.98 -29.77
N LEU A 600 -11.74 10.26 -30.08
CA LEU A 600 -13.05 10.90 -30.05
C LEU A 600 -13.86 10.59 -31.32
N LYS A 601 -15.21 10.65 -31.16
CA LYS A 601 -16.17 10.62 -32.26
C LYS A 601 -16.14 11.90 -33.08
#